data_2142977cf3bccc6047de0b3dceff451e
#
_entry.id   2142977cf3bccc6047de0b3dceff451e
#
_cell.length_a   1.000
_cell.length_b   1.000
_cell.length_c   1.000
_cell.angle_alpha   90.00
_cell.angle_beta   90.00
_cell.angle_gamma   90.00
#
_symmetry.space_group_name_H-M   'P 1'
#
loop_
_entity.id
_entity.type
_entity.pdbx_description
1 polymer ?
#
loop_
_entity_poly.entity_id
_entity_poly.type
_entity_poly.pdbx_seq_one_letter_code
_entity_poly.pdbx_strand_id
1 'polypeptide(L)'
;MLSLSYEEVSNIVKQSKLHVECDQNYNLLHKKYLQELWDNQKNHQVLFSVAISPDSLSNLNFENLQNNLSKLTKHIAITNFIEIDNGGNVVKTINLVGDTNDIRSEICELSMSDYVFFFGEEGITRFVNGHPYEDVNIFYSRSDRMKYKEKKDISRIYEVIENYSSQYLTQQVNYMSLLADNATLRQIDSGYIKRNILKNKPEQFMRDQLCQYLTENMRYTFTTEPELGQTKKELDIYFDVSGELYFIEIKWLGVSINNKGTGLSTEYTDSRARDGVIQTLEYIGELLSTSEKSLRHGYLLIYDARDKKKEVDFKEYSFVKENLKSYLKYFSVLGILPLVKRHPA
;
A
#
# COMPACT_ATOMS: atom_id res chain seq x y z
N MET A 1 -56.62 0.28 6.91
CA MET A 1 -55.60 -0.30 7.81
C MET A 1 -55.46 -1.77 7.43
N LEU A 2 -54.40 -2.18 6.77
CA LEU A 2 -54.10 -3.58 6.48
C LEU A 2 -53.64 -4.22 7.80
N SER A 3 -54.44 -5.13 8.36
CA SER A 3 -54.04 -5.93 9.52
C SER A 3 -53.26 -7.14 9.02
N LEU A 4 -51.99 -7.19 9.27
CA LEU A 4 -51.17 -8.38 9.06
C LEU A 4 -51.65 -9.53 9.97
N SER A 5 -51.76 -10.72 9.45
CA SER A 5 -52.07 -11.92 10.24
C SER A 5 -50.94 -12.24 11.21
N TYR A 6 -51.21 -12.98 12.28
CA TYR A 6 -50.19 -13.42 13.25
C TYR A 6 -49.08 -14.24 12.56
N GLU A 7 -49.42 -14.98 11.53
CA GLU A 7 -48.51 -15.77 10.75
C GLU A 7 -47.55 -14.91 9.90
N GLU A 8 -48.07 -13.83 9.28
CA GLU A 8 -47.28 -12.86 8.53
C GLU A 8 -46.33 -12.09 9.46
N VAL A 9 -46.79 -11.67 10.62
CA VAL A 9 -45.96 -11.01 11.65
C VAL A 9 -44.90 -11.97 12.19
N SER A 10 -45.23 -13.25 12.43
CA SER A 10 -44.31 -14.28 12.90
C SER A 10 -43.22 -14.57 11.84
N ASN A 11 -43.59 -14.59 10.56
CA ASN A 11 -42.64 -14.78 9.45
C ASN A 11 -41.72 -13.57 9.26
N ILE A 12 -42.27 -12.34 9.40
CA ILE A 12 -41.46 -11.11 9.36
C ILE A 12 -40.47 -11.08 10.54
N VAL A 13 -40.90 -11.48 11.74
CA VAL A 13 -40.02 -11.56 12.93
C VAL A 13 -38.99 -12.64 12.81
N LYS A 14 -39.34 -13.80 12.23
CA LYS A 14 -38.34 -14.87 11.92
C LYS A 14 -37.34 -14.41 10.86
N GLN A 15 -37.80 -13.78 9.78
CA GLN A 15 -36.94 -13.21 8.76
C GLN A 15 -36.07 -12.09 9.31
N SER A 16 -36.59 -11.21 10.18
CA SER A 16 -35.76 -10.15 10.80
C SER A 16 -34.74 -10.69 11.79
N LYS A 17 -35.03 -11.80 12.52
CA LYS A 17 -34.04 -12.47 13.38
C LYS A 17 -32.96 -13.18 12.56
N LEU A 18 -33.33 -13.86 11.47
CA LEU A 18 -32.35 -14.39 10.51
C LEU A 18 -31.48 -13.29 9.93
N HIS A 19 -32.03 -12.12 9.61
CA HIS A 19 -31.26 -10.99 9.14
C HIS A 19 -30.21 -10.50 10.15
N VAL A 20 -30.54 -10.43 11.44
CA VAL A 20 -29.62 -9.93 12.47
C VAL A 20 -28.48 -10.91 12.75
N GLU A 21 -28.74 -12.21 12.77
CA GLU A 21 -27.69 -13.23 12.95
C GLU A 21 -26.82 -13.38 11.67
N CYS A 22 -27.45 -13.34 10.50
CA CYS A 22 -26.74 -13.28 9.23
C CYS A 22 -25.86 -12.02 9.10
N ASP A 23 -26.27 -10.89 9.65
CA ASP A 23 -25.52 -9.63 9.54
C ASP A 23 -24.17 -9.67 10.27
N GLN A 24 -24.03 -10.40 11.39
CA GLN A 24 -22.76 -10.55 12.08
C GLN A 24 -21.77 -11.42 11.28
N ASN A 25 -22.21 -12.62 10.86
CA ASN A 25 -21.39 -13.52 10.06
C ASN A 25 -21.10 -12.94 8.68
N TYR A 26 -22.08 -12.25 8.07
CA TYR A 26 -21.94 -11.49 6.85
C TYR A 26 -20.84 -10.43 6.97
N ASN A 27 -20.88 -9.60 8.00
CA ASN A 27 -19.88 -8.56 8.22
C ASN A 27 -18.47 -9.14 8.39
N LEU A 28 -18.35 -10.26 9.09
CA LEU A 28 -17.08 -10.94 9.29
C LEU A 28 -16.56 -11.57 7.98
N LEU A 29 -17.43 -12.26 7.23
CA LEU A 29 -17.12 -12.83 5.92
C LEU A 29 -16.63 -11.72 4.98
N HIS A 30 -17.40 -10.66 4.84
CA HIS A 30 -17.12 -9.59 3.92
C HIS A 30 -15.85 -8.81 4.29
N LYS A 31 -15.73 -8.33 5.54
CA LYS A 31 -14.61 -7.49 5.96
C LYS A 31 -13.28 -8.22 6.05
N LYS A 32 -13.30 -9.48 6.44
CA LYS A 32 -12.08 -10.20 6.78
C LYS A 32 -11.61 -11.12 5.65
N TYR A 33 -12.54 -11.77 4.94
CA TYR A 33 -12.20 -12.81 3.97
C TYR A 33 -12.42 -12.40 2.52
N LEU A 34 -13.60 -11.87 2.20
CA LEU A 34 -13.87 -11.47 0.82
C LEU A 34 -13.07 -10.24 0.43
N GLN A 35 -12.82 -9.32 1.38
CA GLN A 35 -11.93 -8.20 1.15
C GLN A 35 -10.48 -8.66 0.91
N GLU A 36 -9.98 -9.63 1.68
CA GLU A 36 -8.66 -10.21 1.48
C GLU A 36 -8.56 -10.93 0.14
N LEU A 37 -9.63 -11.68 -0.23
CA LEU A 37 -9.72 -12.33 -1.53
C LEU A 37 -9.65 -11.31 -2.68
N TRP A 38 -10.41 -10.22 -2.58
CA TRP A 38 -10.38 -9.11 -3.54
C TRP A 38 -9.00 -8.47 -3.62
N ASP A 39 -8.42 -8.19 -2.48
CA ASP A 39 -7.13 -7.56 -2.35
C ASP A 39 -5.97 -8.39 -2.94
N ASN A 40 -6.09 -9.71 -2.91
CA ASN A 40 -5.09 -10.63 -3.46
C ASN A 40 -5.23 -10.86 -4.97
N GLN A 41 -6.28 -10.36 -5.62
CA GLN A 41 -6.40 -10.43 -7.08
C GLN A 41 -5.44 -9.43 -7.74
N LYS A 42 -4.42 -9.94 -8.43
CA LYS A 42 -3.31 -9.14 -9.00
C LYS A 42 -3.73 -8.07 -10.01
N ASN A 43 -4.89 -8.20 -10.67
CA ASN A 43 -5.27 -7.32 -11.78
C ASN A 43 -6.64 -6.66 -11.64
N HIS A 44 -7.44 -6.95 -10.61
CA HIS A 44 -8.81 -6.41 -10.40
C HIS A 44 -9.70 -6.29 -11.68
N GLN A 45 -9.26 -6.89 -12.78
CA GLN A 45 -9.94 -6.86 -14.09
C GLN A 45 -10.86 -8.06 -14.31
N VAL A 46 -10.77 -9.06 -13.45
CA VAL A 46 -11.60 -10.25 -13.58
C VAL A 46 -12.85 -10.03 -12.74
N LEU A 47 -14.00 -9.93 -13.41
CA LEU A 47 -15.30 -9.97 -12.76
C LEU A 47 -15.57 -11.39 -12.27
N PHE A 48 -15.87 -11.55 -11.00
CA PHE A 48 -16.26 -12.83 -10.45
C PHE A 48 -17.27 -12.67 -9.32
N SER A 49 -17.92 -13.77 -8.94
CA SER A 49 -18.89 -13.80 -7.86
C SER A 49 -18.65 -14.95 -6.90
N VAL A 50 -18.90 -14.70 -5.63
CA VAL A 50 -18.92 -15.71 -4.59
C VAL A 50 -20.33 -15.77 -4.01
N ALA A 51 -20.96 -16.96 -4.06
CA ALA A 51 -22.25 -17.22 -3.46
C ALA A 51 -22.12 -18.07 -2.21
N ILE A 52 -23.02 -17.84 -1.24
CA ILE A 52 -23.14 -18.65 -0.03
C ILE A 52 -24.61 -18.72 0.38
N SER A 53 -25.10 -19.91 0.69
CA SER A 53 -26.47 -20.07 1.15
C SER A 53 -26.68 -19.45 2.54
N PRO A 54 -27.91 -19.02 2.89
CA PRO A 54 -28.22 -18.49 4.23
C PRO A 54 -27.85 -19.44 5.37
N ASP A 55 -28.08 -20.75 5.18
CA ASP A 55 -27.74 -21.76 6.18
C ASP A 55 -26.22 -21.90 6.36
N SER A 56 -25.45 -21.89 5.26
CA SER A 56 -23.99 -21.92 5.31
C SER A 56 -23.43 -20.67 5.96
N LEU A 57 -23.99 -19.51 5.65
CA LEU A 57 -23.56 -18.23 6.23
C LEU A 57 -23.84 -18.17 7.75
N SER A 58 -24.99 -18.68 8.18
CA SER A 58 -25.37 -18.72 9.62
C SER A 58 -24.45 -19.62 10.44
N ASN A 59 -23.91 -20.67 9.83
CA ASN A 59 -23.03 -21.66 10.46
C ASN A 59 -21.56 -21.54 10.02
N LEU A 60 -21.10 -20.36 9.65
CA LEU A 60 -19.80 -20.13 9.06
C LEU A 60 -18.65 -20.57 9.98
N ASN A 61 -17.76 -21.41 9.46
CA ASN A 61 -16.52 -21.81 10.13
C ASN A 61 -15.33 -20.98 9.63
N PHE A 62 -14.99 -19.97 10.39
CA PHE A 62 -13.96 -19.00 10.00
C PHE A 62 -12.56 -19.59 9.88
N GLU A 63 -12.18 -20.55 10.69
CA GLU A 63 -10.87 -21.21 10.62
C GLU A 63 -10.73 -21.99 9.31
N ASN A 64 -11.74 -22.78 8.95
CA ASN A 64 -11.76 -23.52 7.70
C ASN A 64 -11.79 -22.59 6.49
N LEU A 65 -12.59 -21.51 6.56
CA LEU A 65 -12.67 -20.52 5.49
C LEU A 65 -11.28 -19.89 5.21
N GLN A 66 -10.54 -19.52 6.25
CA GLN A 66 -9.20 -18.97 6.10
C GLN A 66 -8.22 -19.97 5.45
N ASN A 67 -8.27 -21.23 5.86
CA ASN A 67 -7.44 -22.29 5.30
C ASN A 67 -7.77 -22.57 3.82
N ASN A 68 -9.00 -22.32 3.39
CA ASN A 68 -9.46 -22.56 2.02
C ASN A 68 -9.34 -21.35 1.10
N LEU A 69 -8.98 -20.17 1.60
CA LEU A 69 -8.89 -18.93 0.81
C LEU A 69 -7.96 -19.07 -0.41
N SER A 70 -6.82 -19.73 -0.25
CA SER A 70 -5.89 -19.99 -1.35
C SER A 70 -6.44 -20.92 -2.44
N LYS A 71 -7.37 -21.81 -2.07
CA LYS A 71 -8.06 -22.67 -3.03
C LYS A 71 -9.11 -21.88 -3.81
N LEU A 72 -9.85 -20.98 -3.14
CA LEU A 72 -10.80 -20.08 -3.79
C LEU A 72 -10.13 -19.25 -4.87
N THR A 73 -8.95 -18.70 -4.60
CA THR A 73 -8.17 -17.93 -5.60
C THR A 73 -7.87 -18.74 -6.86
N LYS A 74 -7.60 -20.04 -6.74
CA LYS A 74 -7.37 -20.92 -7.89
C LYS A 74 -8.64 -21.17 -8.70
N HIS A 75 -9.78 -21.30 -8.05
CA HIS A 75 -11.06 -21.48 -8.75
C HIS A 75 -11.47 -20.21 -9.49
N ILE A 76 -11.29 -19.03 -8.89
CA ILE A 76 -11.59 -17.74 -9.52
C ILE A 76 -10.76 -17.52 -10.80
N ALA A 77 -9.56 -18.09 -10.88
CA ALA A 77 -8.73 -18.01 -12.09
C ALA A 77 -9.31 -18.77 -13.30
N ILE A 78 -10.25 -19.68 -13.08
CA ILE A 78 -10.83 -20.57 -14.12
C ILE A 78 -12.33 -20.35 -14.33
N THR A 79 -13.02 -19.73 -13.35
CA THR A 79 -14.46 -19.53 -13.37
C THR A 79 -14.82 -18.19 -12.76
N ASN A 80 -15.89 -17.57 -13.21
CA ASN A 80 -16.31 -16.25 -12.72
C ASN A 80 -17.48 -16.30 -11.72
N PHE A 81 -17.98 -17.50 -11.37
CA PHE A 81 -18.95 -17.70 -10.29
C PHE A 81 -18.62 -18.97 -9.50
N ILE A 82 -18.52 -18.84 -8.19
CA ILE A 82 -18.32 -19.94 -7.27
C ILE A 82 -19.34 -19.88 -6.13
N GLU A 83 -19.88 -21.01 -5.74
CA GLU A 83 -20.69 -21.16 -4.53
C GLU A 83 -19.85 -21.91 -3.48
N ILE A 84 -19.87 -21.43 -2.25
CA ILE A 84 -19.10 -21.99 -1.13
C ILE A 84 -20.02 -22.50 -0.01
N ASP A 85 -19.55 -23.52 0.70
CA ASP A 85 -20.16 -23.99 1.94
C ASP A 85 -19.72 -23.15 3.17
N ASN A 86 -20.15 -23.55 4.35
CA ASN A 86 -19.81 -22.89 5.62
C ASN A 86 -18.31 -22.96 6.00
N GLY A 87 -17.54 -23.82 5.39
CA GLY A 87 -16.09 -23.96 5.57
C GLY A 87 -15.27 -23.34 4.42
N GLY A 88 -15.94 -22.70 3.45
CA GLY A 88 -15.28 -22.13 2.27
C GLY A 88 -14.82 -23.15 1.23
N ASN A 89 -15.35 -24.36 1.26
CA ASN A 89 -15.13 -25.31 0.16
C ASN A 89 -16.04 -24.93 -1.01
N VAL A 90 -15.51 -25.02 -2.24
CA VAL A 90 -16.30 -24.78 -3.45
C VAL A 90 -17.25 -25.96 -3.68
N VAL A 91 -18.55 -25.68 -3.68
CA VAL A 91 -19.61 -26.68 -3.90
C VAL A 91 -20.17 -26.62 -5.31
N LYS A 92 -20.08 -25.45 -5.96
CA LYS A 92 -20.55 -25.24 -7.33
C LYS A 92 -19.72 -24.18 -8.04
N THR A 93 -19.57 -24.34 -9.36
CA THR A 93 -18.94 -23.34 -10.24
C THR A 93 -19.81 -23.11 -11.47
N ILE A 94 -19.91 -21.86 -11.93
CA ILE A 94 -20.62 -21.48 -13.14
C ILE A 94 -19.72 -20.48 -13.90
N ASN A 95 -19.72 -20.56 -15.22
CA ASN A 95 -19.17 -19.51 -16.06
C ASN A 95 -20.33 -18.66 -16.59
N LEU A 96 -20.51 -17.49 -16.00
CA LEU A 96 -21.45 -16.49 -16.46
C LEU A 96 -20.90 -15.87 -17.75
N VAL A 97 -21.76 -15.75 -18.77
CA VAL A 97 -21.37 -15.30 -20.12
C VAL A 97 -22.18 -14.05 -20.46
N GLY A 98 -21.53 -13.06 -21.05
CA GLY A 98 -22.16 -11.81 -21.47
C GLY A 98 -21.38 -10.59 -21.04
N ASP A 99 -21.96 -9.42 -21.25
CA ASP A 99 -21.41 -8.18 -20.75
C ASP A 99 -21.71 -8.01 -19.23
N THR A 100 -21.22 -6.93 -18.62
CA THR A 100 -21.40 -6.68 -17.19
C THR A 100 -22.88 -6.61 -16.76
N ASN A 101 -23.78 -6.16 -17.65
CA ASN A 101 -25.21 -6.06 -17.35
C ASN A 101 -25.88 -7.44 -17.41
N ASP A 102 -25.50 -8.25 -18.40
CA ASP A 102 -25.98 -9.65 -18.51
C ASP A 102 -25.56 -10.44 -17.27
N ILE A 103 -24.30 -10.36 -16.88
CA ILE A 103 -23.76 -11.00 -15.68
C ILE A 103 -24.49 -10.54 -14.43
N ARG A 104 -24.74 -9.23 -14.27
CA ARG A 104 -25.50 -8.70 -13.14
C ARG A 104 -26.95 -9.19 -13.11
N SER A 105 -27.59 -9.34 -14.26
CA SER A 105 -28.95 -9.86 -14.35
C SER A 105 -29.00 -11.32 -13.88
N GLU A 106 -28.06 -12.14 -14.34
CA GLU A 106 -27.96 -13.55 -13.91
C GLU A 106 -27.62 -13.68 -12.42
N ILE A 107 -26.77 -12.79 -11.87
CA ILE A 107 -26.49 -12.72 -10.44
C ILE A 107 -27.75 -12.35 -9.64
N CYS A 108 -28.61 -11.44 -10.15
CA CYS A 108 -29.87 -11.13 -9.52
C CYS A 108 -30.75 -12.37 -9.37
N GLU A 109 -30.84 -13.20 -10.41
CA GLU A 109 -31.59 -14.47 -10.37
C GLU A 109 -31.01 -15.47 -9.37
N LEU A 110 -29.68 -15.67 -9.40
CA LEU A 110 -28.96 -16.54 -8.47
C LEU A 110 -29.08 -16.07 -7.02
N SER A 111 -29.20 -14.78 -6.79
CA SER A 111 -29.34 -14.20 -5.46
C SER A 111 -30.75 -14.30 -4.85
N MET A 112 -31.70 -14.91 -5.55
CA MET A 112 -33.03 -15.18 -4.99
C MET A 112 -33.00 -16.22 -3.85
N SER A 113 -32.02 -17.14 -3.88
CA SER A 113 -31.85 -18.20 -2.87
C SER A 113 -30.61 -17.99 -2.00
N ASP A 114 -29.60 -17.28 -2.50
CA ASP A 114 -28.28 -17.19 -1.89
C ASP A 114 -27.86 -15.73 -1.67
N TYR A 115 -26.89 -15.52 -0.77
CA TYR A 115 -26.15 -14.26 -0.72
C TYR A 115 -25.06 -14.32 -1.79
N VAL A 116 -25.08 -13.39 -2.74
CA VAL A 116 -24.07 -13.32 -3.79
C VAL A 116 -23.24 -12.06 -3.65
N PHE A 117 -21.94 -12.21 -3.62
CA PHE A 117 -20.96 -11.14 -3.56
C PHE A 117 -20.32 -11.01 -4.93
N PHE A 118 -20.64 -9.96 -5.65
CA PHE A 118 -20.08 -9.65 -6.95
C PHE A 118 -18.87 -8.73 -6.82
N PHE A 119 -17.76 -9.18 -7.36
CA PHE A 119 -16.50 -8.47 -7.39
C PHE A 119 -16.34 -7.79 -8.76
N GLY A 120 -16.62 -6.51 -8.79
CA GLY A 120 -16.52 -5.68 -9.97
C GLY A 120 -15.41 -4.64 -9.88
N GLU A 121 -15.24 -3.84 -10.93
CA GLU A 121 -14.21 -2.78 -10.96
C GLU A 121 -14.36 -1.77 -9.82
N GLU A 122 -15.59 -1.56 -9.32
CA GLU A 122 -15.90 -0.61 -8.25
C GLU A 122 -15.81 -1.20 -6.84
N GLY A 123 -15.44 -2.48 -6.71
CA GLY A 123 -15.37 -3.21 -5.45
C GLY A 123 -16.38 -4.34 -5.35
N ILE A 124 -16.80 -4.66 -4.12
CA ILE A 124 -17.69 -5.78 -3.83
C ILE A 124 -19.12 -5.26 -3.68
N THR A 125 -20.05 -5.78 -4.48
CA THR A 125 -21.50 -5.51 -4.36
C THR A 125 -22.19 -6.76 -3.86
N ARG A 126 -23.01 -6.64 -2.82
CA ARG A 126 -23.85 -7.73 -2.32
C ARG A 126 -25.17 -7.77 -3.08
N PHE A 127 -25.63 -8.97 -3.44
CA PHE A 127 -26.95 -9.24 -3.97
C PHE A 127 -27.69 -10.17 -3.02
N VAL A 128 -28.94 -9.83 -2.70
CA VAL A 128 -29.82 -10.61 -1.83
C VAL A 128 -31.26 -10.47 -2.33
N ASN A 129 -31.99 -11.58 -2.41
CA ASN A 129 -33.37 -11.61 -2.88
C ASN A 129 -33.56 -10.89 -4.25
N GLY A 130 -32.65 -11.07 -5.17
CA GLY A 130 -32.70 -10.46 -6.49
C GLY A 130 -32.31 -8.97 -6.56
N HIS A 131 -31.83 -8.37 -5.46
CA HIS A 131 -31.53 -6.94 -5.41
C HIS A 131 -30.08 -6.68 -5.02
N PRO A 132 -29.41 -5.73 -5.69
CA PRO A 132 -28.12 -5.25 -5.25
C PRO A 132 -28.26 -4.37 -4.01
N TYR A 133 -27.43 -4.59 -3.01
CA TYR A 133 -27.28 -3.75 -1.83
C TYR A 133 -25.94 -3.06 -1.88
N GLU A 134 -25.95 -1.76 -2.01
CA GLU A 134 -24.77 -0.96 -1.75
C GLU A 134 -24.65 -0.79 -0.24
N ASP A 135 -23.73 -1.48 0.40
CA ASP A 135 -23.45 -1.35 1.84
C ASP A 135 -22.76 -0.02 2.12
N VAL A 136 -23.56 1.05 2.14
CA VAL A 136 -23.10 2.43 2.36
C VAL A 136 -22.42 2.60 3.73
N ASN A 137 -22.72 1.73 4.70
CA ASN A 137 -22.25 1.85 6.09
C ASN A 137 -21.00 1.05 6.45
N ILE A 138 -20.51 0.16 5.59
CA ILE A 138 -19.42 -0.76 5.93
C ILE A 138 -18.14 -0.45 5.17
N PHE A 139 -18.25 0.18 4.03
CA PHE A 139 -17.12 0.56 3.21
C PHE A 139 -17.21 2.01 2.81
N TYR A 140 -16.05 2.61 2.80
CA TYR A 140 -15.70 3.90 2.25
C TYR A 140 -16.60 4.28 1.06
N SER A 141 -16.86 5.57 0.90
CA SER A 141 -17.48 6.11 -0.29
C SER A 141 -16.81 5.55 -1.56
N ARG A 142 -17.47 5.64 -2.72
CA ARG A 142 -16.86 5.26 -4.01
C ARG A 142 -15.45 5.85 -4.16
N SER A 143 -15.27 7.10 -3.73
CA SER A 143 -13.96 7.78 -3.75
C SER A 143 -12.94 7.12 -2.81
N ASP A 144 -13.38 6.60 -1.66
CA ASP A 144 -12.47 5.94 -0.72
C ASP A 144 -12.12 4.52 -1.19
N ARG A 145 -13.06 3.82 -1.86
CA ARG A 145 -12.80 2.53 -2.52
C ARG A 145 -11.79 2.68 -3.67
N MET A 146 -11.94 3.72 -4.47
CA MET A 146 -10.96 4.04 -5.52
C MET A 146 -9.59 4.37 -4.91
N LYS A 147 -9.55 5.21 -3.89
CA LYS A 147 -8.32 5.52 -3.15
C LYS A 147 -7.70 4.27 -2.52
N TYR A 148 -8.52 3.32 -2.05
CA TYR A 148 -8.06 2.07 -1.48
C TYR A 148 -7.43 1.15 -2.54
N LYS A 149 -8.08 0.98 -3.70
CA LYS A 149 -7.53 0.26 -4.86
C LYS A 149 -6.25 0.92 -5.34
N GLU A 150 -6.29 2.24 -5.49
CA GLU A 150 -5.16 3.04 -5.89
C GLU A 150 -3.96 2.95 -4.95
N LYS A 151 -4.20 2.90 -3.63
CA LYS A 151 -3.14 2.78 -2.62
C LYS A 151 -2.40 1.44 -2.66
N LYS A 152 -2.96 0.40 -3.26
CA LYS A 152 -2.39 -0.97 -3.27
C LYS A 152 -1.50 -1.26 -4.47
N ASP A 153 -1.43 -0.37 -5.45
CA ASP A 153 -0.63 -0.59 -6.64
C ASP A 153 0.80 -0.05 -6.44
N ILE A 154 1.79 -0.96 -6.41
CA ILE A 154 3.20 -0.58 -6.27
C ILE A 154 3.70 0.24 -7.47
N SER A 155 3.09 0.11 -8.66
CA SER A 155 3.46 0.91 -9.83
C SER A 155 3.27 2.41 -9.59
N ARG A 156 2.38 2.77 -8.67
CA ARG A 156 2.11 4.15 -8.28
C ARG A 156 3.16 4.76 -7.35
N ILE A 157 4.17 4.01 -6.92
CA ILE A 157 5.18 4.55 -6.00
C ILE A 157 5.84 5.83 -6.54
N TYR A 158 6.07 5.89 -7.86
CA TYR A 158 6.63 7.09 -8.50
C TYR A 158 5.69 8.28 -8.41
N GLU A 159 4.39 8.10 -8.69
CA GLU A 159 3.37 9.12 -8.56
C GLU A 159 3.22 9.59 -7.10
N VAL A 160 3.23 8.67 -6.15
CA VAL A 160 3.15 8.99 -4.72
C VAL A 160 4.36 9.80 -4.27
N ILE A 161 5.57 9.48 -4.74
CA ILE A 161 6.78 10.25 -4.46
C ILE A 161 6.77 11.61 -5.15
N GLU A 162 6.25 11.72 -6.36
CA GLU A 162 6.07 13.01 -7.04
C GLU A 162 5.10 13.91 -6.26
N ASN A 163 3.97 13.37 -5.80
CA ASN A 163 3.03 14.09 -4.93
C ASN A 163 3.65 14.46 -3.58
N TYR A 164 4.44 13.58 -2.98
CA TYR A 164 5.20 13.89 -1.78
C TYR A 164 6.13 15.08 -2.00
N SER A 165 6.89 15.08 -3.11
CA SER A 165 7.80 16.16 -3.44
C SER A 165 7.08 17.48 -3.75
N SER A 166 6.04 17.43 -4.63
CA SER A 166 5.41 18.64 -5.18
C SER A 166 4.32 19.24 -4.29
N GLN A 167 3.66 18.44 -3.47
CA GLN A 167 2.54 18.90 -2.64
C GLN A 167 2.84 18.86 -1.15
N TYR A 168 3.49 17.80 -0.64
CA TYR A 168 3.72 17.63 0.78
C TYR A 168 4.98 18.39 1.25
N LEU A 169 6.13 18.18 0.60
CA LEU A 169 7.38 18.86 0.96
C LEU A 169 7.39 20.37 0.66
N THR A 170 6.46 20.86 -0.16
CA THR A 170 6.32 22.30 -0.42
C THR A 170 5.61 23.04 0.71
N GLN A 171 4.87 22.34 1.57
CA GLN A 171 4.22 22.93 2.73
C GLN A 171 5.27 23.33 3.77
N GLN A 172 5.15 24.58 4.29
CA GLN A 172 6.14 25.13 5.19
C GLN A 172 6.42 24.25 6.42
N VAL A 173 5.38 23.70 7.05
CA VAL A 173 5.51 22.86 8.23
C VAL A 173 6.35 21.60 7.93
N ASN A 174 6.21 21.03 6.73
CA ASN A 174 6.85 19.77 6.35
C ASN A 174 8.34 19.96 5.99
N TYR A 175 8.67 20.89 5.09
CA TYR A 175 10.07 21.09 4.74
C TYR A 175 10.88 21.75 5.87
N MET A 176 10.27 22.63 6.68
CA MET A 176 10.94 23.21 7.84
C MET A 176 11.24 22.18 8.93
N SER A 177 10.48 21.10 9.00
CA SER A 177 10.76 20.00 9.93
C SER A 177 12.10 19.30 9.67
N LEU A 178 12.60 19.36 8.44
CA LEU A 178 13.90 18.80 8.03
C LEU A 178 15.07 19.76 8.24
N LEU A 179 14.80 21.07 8.36
CA LEU A 179 15.81 22.10 8.48
C LEU A 179 16.15 22.41 9.94
N ALA A 180 17.39 22.81 10.19
CA ALA A 180 17.81 23.31 11.49
C ALA A 180 17.04 24.59 11.86
N ASP A 181 16.67 24.74 13.11
CA ASP A 181 15.94 25.91 13.59
C ASP A 181 16.79 27.19 13.60
N ASN A 182 16.13 28.34 13.61
CA ASN A 182 16.81 29.64 13.58
C ASN A 182 17.66 29.92 14.82
N ALA A 183 17.28 29.38 15.98
CA ALA A 183 18.03 29.57 17.21
C ALA A 183 19.38 28.86 17.15
N THR A 184 19.37 27.59 16.74
CA THR A 184 20.57 26.78 16.49
C THR A 184 21.49 27.46 15.45
N LEU A 185 20.94 27.93 14.33
CA LEU A 185 21.76 28.57 13.29
C LEU A 185 22.38 29.88 13.72
N ARG A 186 21.69 30.70 14.53
CA ARG A 186 22.25 31.95 15.09
C ARG A 186 23.40 31.70 16.05
N GLN A 187 23.41 30.59 16.77
CA GLN A 187 24.51 30.20 17.66
C GLN A 187 25.79 29.86 16.89
N ILE A 188 25.65 29.32 15.67
CA ILE A 188 26.78 28.95 14.81
C ILE A 188 27.22 30.16 13.99
N ASP A 189 26.32 30.71 13.17
CA ASP A 189 26.50 31.92 12.36
C ASP A 189 25.12 32.41 11.87
N SER A 190 24.81 33.68 12.15
CA SER A 190 23.53 34.31 11.76
C SER A 190 23.28 34.31 10.24
N GLY A 191 24.34 34.25 9.42
CA GLY A 191 24.24 34.17 7.96
C GLY A 191 23.59 32.89 7.47
N TYR A 192 23.64 31.82 8.25
CA TYR A 192 23.10 30.50 7.87
C TYR A 192 21.57 30.41 7.89
N ILE A 193 20.87 31.31 8.57
CA ILE A 193 19.39 31.35 8.60
C ILE A 193 18.74 31.52 7.23
N LYS A 194 19.51 31.98 6.23
CA LYS A 194 19.03 32.11 4.83
C LYS A 194 19.30 30.89 3.96
N ARG A 195 19.97 29.88 4.51
CA ARG A 195 20.40 28.70 3.78
C ARG A 195 19.60 27.45 4.20
N ASN A 196 19.50 26.47 3.30
CA ASN A 196 18.95 25.16 3.60
C ASN A 196 19.97 24.31 4.37
N ILE A 197 20.12 24.58 5.66
CA ILE A 197 20.93 23.75 6.55
C ILE A 197 20.01 22.70 7.18
N LEU A 198 20.30 21.43 6.96
CA LEU A 198 19.56 20.31 7.51
C LEU A 198 19.85 20.14 9.01
N LYS A 199 18.92 19.50 9.72
CA LYS A 199 19.14 19.08 11.11
C LYS A 199 20.33 18.13 11.23
N ASN A 200 20.78 17.88 12.44
CA ASN A 200 21.71 16.80 12.73
C ASN A 200 21.05 15.46 12.41
N LYS A 201 21.79 14.52 11.78
CA LYS A 201 21.28 13.20 11.32
C LYS A 201 20.02 13.33 10.45
N PRO A 202 20.07 14.05 9.34
CA PRO A 202 18.88 14.37 8.57
C PRO A 202 18.21 13.15 7.95
N GLU A 203 18.93 12.05 7.66
CA GLU A 203 18.39 10.82 7.11
C GLU A 203 17.27 10.26 7.99
N GLN A 204 17.40 10.29 9.31
CA GLN A 204 16.38 9.83 10.24
C GLN A 204 15.06 10.62 10.10
N PHE A 205 15.11 11.94 10.06
CA PHE A 205 13.91 12.77 9.90
C PHE A 205 13.25 12.58 8.54
N MET A 206 14.06 12.45 7.48
CA MET A 206 13.60 12.22 6.11
C MET A 206 12.90 10.86 6.00
N ARG A 207 13.51 9.83 6.58
CA ARG A 207 12.97 8.47 6.61
C ARG A 207 11.63 8.41 7.36
N ASP A 208 11.58 8.96 8.57
CA ASP A 208 10.39 8.91 9.41
C ASP A 208 9.22 9.65 8.75
N GLN A 209 9.48 10.82 8.18
CA GLN A 209 8.48 11.62 7.47
C GLN A 209 7.99 10.92 6.19
N LEU A 210 8.91 10.36 5.40
CA LEU A 210 8.56 9.63 4.20
C LEU A 210 7.79 8.34 4.52
N CYS A 211 8.22 7.59 5.53
CA CYS A 211 7.55 6.37 5.97
C CYS A 211 6.11 6.63 6.39
N GLN A 212 5.87 7.70 7.15
CA GLN A 212 4.52 8.14 7.51
C GLN A 212 3.70 8.47 6.27
N TYR A 213 4.23 9.29 5.36
CA TYR A 213 3.52 9.69 4.14
C TYR A 213 3.18 8.49 3.25
N LEU A 214 4.13 7.55 3.07
CA LEU A 214 3.89 6.33 2.30
C LEU A 214 2.81 5.45 2.94
N THR A 215 2.82 5.31 4.27
CA THR A 215 1.79 4.55 5.00
C THR A 215 0.39 5.16 4.83
N GLU A 216 0.29 6.48 4.77
CA GLU A 216 -0.98 7.18 4.56
C GLU A 216 -1.47 7.10 3.11
N ASN A 217 -0.57 7.01 2.13
CA ASN A 217 -0.87 7.11 0.69
C ASN A 217 -0.73 5.79 -0.08
N MET A 218 -0.03 4.79 0.49
CA MET A 218 0.09 3.43 -0.05
C MET A 218 -0.37 2.43 1.02
N ARG A 219 -0.90 1.28 0.58
CA ARG A 219 -1.51 0.32 1.51
C ARG A 219 -0.58 -0.83 1.87
N TYR A 220 0.67 -0.46 2.14
CA TYR A 220 1.67 -1.41 2.61
C TYR A 220 2.10 -1.07 4.03
N THR A 221 2.60 -2.05 4.75
CA THR A 221 3.29 -1.82 6.01
C THR A 221 4.73 -1.49 5.69
N PHE A 222 5.13 -0.25 5.96
CA PHE A 222 6.50 0.19 5.83
C PHE A 222 7.20 0.05 7.18
N THR A 223 8.36 -0.57 7.18
CA THR A 223 9.20 -0.78 8.36
C THR A 223 10.50 -0.01 8.18
N THR A 224 10.97 0.65 9.23
CA THR A 224 12.23 1.38 9.23
C THR A 224 13.31 0.56 9.96
N GLU A 225 14.56 0.69 9.50
CA GLU A 225 15.76 0.10 10.12
C GLU A 225 15.70 -1.40 10.44
N PRO A 226 15.14 -2.28 9.56
CA PRO A 226 15.32 -3.70 9.76
C PRO A 226 16.79 -4.07 9.55
N GLU A 227 17.37 -4.80 10.51
CA GLU A 227 18.72 -5.34 10.36
C GLU A 227 18.76 -6.38 9.25
N LEU A 228 19.75 -6.29 8.35
CA LEU A 228 20.01 -7.27 7.31
C LEU A 228 20.98 -8.33 7.81
N GLY A 229 20.50 -9.56 7.92
CA GLY A 229 21.30 -10.77 8.12
C GLY A 229 22.38 -10.67 9.20
N GLN A 230 23.57 -11.20 8.89
CA GLN A 230 24.71 -11.23 9.84
C GLN A 230 25.53 -9.92 9.84
N THR A 231 25.36 -9.06 8.84
CA THR A 231 26.18 -7.85 8.66
C THR A 231 25.73 -6.65 9.48
N LYS A 232 24.56 -6.72 10.13
CA LYS A 232 23.94 -5.62 10.89
C LYS A 232 23.79 -4.33 10.09
N LYS A 233 23.73 -4.43 8.76
CA LYS A 233 23.38 -3.31 7.91
C LYS A 233 21.88 -3.05 8.03
N GLU A 234 21.50 -1.79 8.20
CA GLU A 234 20.11 -1.36 8.34
C GLU A 234 19.62 -0.80 7.00
N LEU A 235 18.41 -1.19 6.58
CA LEU A 235 17.71 -0.57 5.47
C LEU A 235 16.94 0.65 5.97
N ASP A 236 16.91 1.74 5.20
CA ASP A 236 16.15 2.92 5.65
C ASP A 236 14.65 2.63 5.70
N ILE A 237 14.03 2.17 4.62
CA ILE A 237 12.62 1.77 4.57
C ILE A 237 12.51 0.45 3.82
N TYR A 238 11.74 -0.46 4.38
CA TYR A 238 11.47 -1.79 3.87
C TYR A 238 9.98 -2.07 3.83
N PHE A 239 9.52 -2.80 2.82
CA PHE A 239 8.13 -3.22 2.73
C PHE A 239 7.95 -4.47 1.88
N ASP A 240 6.88 -5.22 2.17
CA ASP A 240 6.51 -6.45 1.48
C ASP A 240 5.25 -6.24 0.66
N VAL A 241 5.26 -6.71 -0.57
CA VAL A 241 4.11 -6.70 -1.46
C VAL A 241 3.85 -8.12 -1.94
N SER A 242 2.88 -8.79 -1.33
CA SER A 242 2.48 -10.15 -1.71
C SER A 242 3.64 -11.16 -1.70
N GLY A 243 4.53 -11.08 -0.71
CA GLY A 243 5.70 -11.94 -0.56
C GLY A 243 6.93 -11.52 -1.37
N GLU A 244 6.83 -10.42 -2.13
CA GLU A 244 7.95 -9.79 -2.80
C GLU A 244 8.50 -8.63 -1.96
N LEU A 245 9.81 -8.58 -1.84
CA LEU A 245 10.53 -7.64 -1.03
C LEU A 245 10.90 -6.39 -1.82
N TYR A 246 10.65 -5.23 -1.22
CA TYR A 246 11.06 -3.93 -1.72
C TYR A 246 11.73 -3.14 -0.61
N PHE A 247 12.66 -2.25 -0.97
CA PHE A 247 13.22 -1.29 -0.01
C PHE A 247 13.56 0.03 -0.67
N ILE A 248 13.68 1.08 0.15
CA ILE A 248 14.09 2.42 -0.26
C ILE A 248 15.29 2.81 0.59
N GLU A 249 16.40 3.13 -0.06
CA GLU A 249 17.56 3.78 0.53
C GLU A 249 17.43 5.29 0.37
N ILE A 250 17.71 6.05 1.44
CA ILE A 250 17.60 7.50 1.45
C ILE A 250 18.98 8.12 1.51
N LYS A 251 19.21 9.10 0.65
CA LYS A 251 20.40 9.96 0.70
C LYS A 251 20.00 11.42 0.62
N TRP A 252 20.91 12.27 1.02
CA TRP A 252 20.68 13.71 0.95
C TRP A 252 21.95 14.42 0.47
N LEU A 253 21.73 15.57 -0.17
CA LEU A 253 22.76 16.48 -0.69
C LEU A 253 22.62 17.84 0.01
N GLY A 254 23.74 18.52 0.22
CA GLY A 254 23.80 19.82 0.87
C GLY A 254 24.59 19.79 2.17
N VAL A 255 24.20 20.62 3.14
CA VAL A 255 24.89 20.81 4.42
C VAL A 255 23.94 20.55 5.58
N SER A 256 24.40 19.91 6.64
CA SER A 256 23.64 19.69 7.88
C SER A 256 24.41 20.27 9.09
N ILE A 257 23.73 20.30 10.22
CA ILE A 257 24.41 20.45 11.51
C ILE A 257 25.28 19.19 11.71
N ASN A 258 26.51 19.38 12.18
CA ASN A 258 27.43 18.29 12.45
C ASN A 258 26.96 17.46 13.66
N ASN A 259 27.56 16.27 13.83
CA ASN A 259 27.17 15.35 14.91
C ASN A 259 27.36 15.91 16.32
N LYS A 260 28.21 16.92 16.50
CA LYS A 260 28.45 17.60 17.77
C LYS A 260 27.45 18.73 18.08
N GLY A 261 26.65 19.12 17.09
CA GLY A 261 25.69 20.22 17.23
C GLY A 261 26.33 21.63 17.25
N THR A 262 27.63 21.72 17.07
CA THR A 262 28.41 22.97 17.26
C THR A 262 28.87 23.66 15.97
N GLY A 263 28.56 23.09 14.83
CA GLY A 263 28.99 23.59 13.53
C GLY A 263 28.31 22.88 12.38
N LEU A 264 28.79 23.08 11.19
CA LEU A 264 28.24 22.43 9.98
C LEU A 264 29.03 21.18 9.60
N SER A 265 28.38 20.26 8.90
CA SER A 265 29.03 19.18 8.17
C SER A 265 29.76 19.69 6.94
N THR A 266 30.56 18.84 6.31
CA THR A 266 30.98 19.09 4.92
C THR A 266 29.76 19.07 4.00
N GLU A 267 29.85 19.79 2.88
CA GLU A 267 28.78 19.75 1.87
C GLU A 267 28.79 18.42 1.13
N TYR A 268 27.66 17.73 1.15
CA TYR A 268 27.45 16.50 0.37
C TYR A 268 26.99 16.84 -1.05
N THR A 269 27.67 16.26 -2.01
CA THR A 269 27.51 16.52 -3.44
C THR A 269 27.10 15.26 -4.20
N ASP A 270 27.16 15.26 -5.53
CA ASP A 270 26.85 14.11 -6.38
C ASP A 270 27.64 12.84 -6.02
N SER A 271 28.82 12.96 -5.36
CA SER A 271 29.55 11.79 -4.84
C SER A 271 28.70 11.01 -3.82
N ARG A 272 27.98 11.71 -2.94
CA ARG A 272 27.09 11.08 -1.96
C ARG A 272 25.92 10.35 -2.63
N ALA A 273 25.38 10.90 -3.73
CA ALA A 273 24.36 10.22 -4.53
C ALA A 273 24.91 8.93 -5.16
N ARG A 274 26.13 8.96 -5.69
CA ARG A 274 26.81 7.79 -6.24
C ARG A 274 27.12 6.73 -5.18
N ASP A 275 27.52 7.14 -3.98
CA ASP A 275 27.70 6.25 -2.84
C ASP A 275 26.37 5.55 -2.49
N GLY A 276 25.25 6.30 -2.55
CA GLY A 276 23.90 5.73 -2.40
C GLY A 276 23.57 4.65 -3.42
N VAL A 277 23.93 4.86 -4.69
CA VAL A 277 23.77 3.80 -5.72
C VAL A 277 24.56 2.53 -5.35
N ILE A 278 25.84 2.70 -4.99
CA ILE A 278 26.69 1.55 -4.61
C ILE A 278 26.10 0.82 -3.42
N GLN A 279 25.70 1.55 -2.37
CA GLN A 279 25.11 0.97 -1.16
C GLN A 279 23.81 0.22 -1.45
N THR A 280 22.92 0.80 -2.27
CA THR A 280 21.67 0.13 -2.68
C THR A 280 21.96 -1.16 -3.43
N LEU A 281 22.94 -1.17 -4.35
CA LEU A 281 23.33 -2.38 -5.09
C LEU A 281 23.97 -3.44 -4.18
N GLU A 282 24.76 -3.04 -3.18
CA GLU A 282 25.29 -3.97 -2.18
C GLU A 282 24.17 -4.62 -1.35
N TYR A 283 23.16 -3.86 -0.94
CA TYR A 283 21.98 -4.39 -0.24
C TYR A 283 21.18 -5.35 -1.12
N ILE A 284 20.99 -5.03 -2.41
CA ILE A 284 20.35 -5.94 -3.38
C ILE A 284 21.13 -7.27 -3.44
N GLY A 285 22.46 -7.22 -3.57
CA GLY A 285 23.30 -8.42 -3.62
C GLY A 285 23.20 -9.27 -2.35
N GLU A 286 23.19 -8.63 -1.18
CA GLU A 286 23.04 -9.31 0.10
C GLU A 286 21.64 -9.94 0.26
N LEU A 287 20.58 -9.22 -0.04
CA LEU A 287 19.22 -9.74 0.04
C LEU A 287 18.96 -10.90 -0.92
N LEU A 288 19.49 -10.86 -2.14
CA LEU A 288 19.38 -11.96 -3.10
C LEU A 288 20.11 -13.23 -2.63
N SER A 289 21.13 -13.09 -1.79
CA SER A 289 21.91 -14.22 -1.28
C SER A 289 21.43 -14.78 0.06
N THR A 290 20.75 -13.98 0.88
CA THR A 290 20.44 -14.32 2.28
C THR A 290 18.96 -14.35 2.61
N SER A 291 18.11 -13.66 1.83
CA SER A 291 16.68 -13.53 2.15
C SER A 291 15.88 -14.75 1.71
N GLU A 292 15.01 -15.24 2.60
CA GLU A 292 13.99 -16.24 2.27
C GLU A 292 12.90 -15.66 1.36
N LYS A 293 12.75 -14.34 1.35
CA LYS A 293 11.79 -13.62 0.48
C LYS A 293 12.46 -13.21 -0.83
N SER A 294 11.71 -13.30 -1.91
CA SER A 294 12.20 -12.87 -3.22
C SER A 294 12.33 -11.36 -3.28
N LEU A 295 13.55 -10.84 -3.36
CA LEU A 295 13.76 -9.42 -3.62
C LEU A 295 13.21 -9.04 -4.99
N ARG A 296 12.35 -8.04 -5.03
CA ARG A 296 11.79 -7.52 -6.28
C ARG A 296 12.52 -6.28 -6.76
N HIS A 297 12.73 -5.30 -5.87
CA HIS A 297 13.34 -4.03 -6.26
C HIS A 297 13.93 -3.26 -5.09
N GLY A 298 15.06 -2.57 -5.31
CA GLY A 298 15.66 -1.60 -4.42
C GLY A 298 15.62 -0.21 -5.04
N TYR A 299 15.14 0.76 -4.29
CA TYR A 299 15.02 2.15 -4.71
C TYR A 299 16.03 3.04 -4.00
N LEU A 300 16.53 4.06 -4.70
CA LEU A 300 17.29 5.16 -4.11
C LEU A 300 16.46 6.44 -4.20
N LEU A 301 16.26 7.11 -3.07
CA LEU A 301 15.60 8.40 -2.98
C LEU A 301 16.58 9.44 -2.45
N ILE A 302 16.67 10.60 -3.10
CA ILE A 302 17.65 11.64 -2.77
C ILE A 302 16.92 12.93 -2.43
N TYR A 303 17.18 13.48 -1.23
CA TYR A 303 16.75 14.83 -0.87
C TYR A 303 17.84 15.83 -1.25
N ASP A 304 17.49 16.81 -2.07
CA ASP A 304 18.44 17.87 -2.49
C ASP A 304 18.19 19.17 -1.74
N ALA A 305 18.99 19.39 -0.71
CA ALA A 305 19.00 20.61 0.10
C ALA A 305 20.03 21.64 -0.34
N ARG A 306 20.72 21.44 -1.46
CA ARG A 306 21.74 22.37 -1.94
C ARG A 306 21.13 23.73 -2.27
N ASP A 307 21.82 24.80 -1.91
CA ASP A 307 21.39 26.18 -2.21
C ASP A 307 21.36 26.47 -3.73
N LYS A 308 22.30 25.89 -4.46
CA LYS A 308 22.34 25.90 -5.93
C LYS A 308 21.94 24.54 -6.46
N LYS A 309 20.70 24.46 -6.89
CA LYS A 309 20.17 23.22 -7.52
C LYS A 309 20.94 22.97 -8.81
N LYS A 310 21.47 21.78 -8.90
CA LYS A 310 22.14 21.24 -10.08
C LYS A 310 21.64 19.82 -10.26
N GLU A 311 21.43 19.43 -11.50
CA GLU A 311 21.09 18.04 -11.82
C GLU A 311 22.17 17.09 -11.26
N VAL A 312 21.74 15.98 -10.68
CA VAL A 312 22.65 14.99 -10.10
C VAL A 312 23.24 14.14 -11.22
N ASP A 313 24.54 14.19 -11.34
CA ASP A 313 25.28 13.44 -12.35
C ASP A 313 25.66 12.04 -11.84
N PHE A 314 24.96 11.02 -12.32
CA PHE A 314 25.24 9.62 -12.05
C PHE A 314 26.28 9.00 -13.02
N LYS A 315 26.87 9.78 -13.92
CA LYS A 315 27.91 9.30 -14.87
C LYS A 315 27.54 7.99 -15.57
N GLU A 316 26.27 7.82 -15.92
CA GLU A 316 25.76 6.60 -16.56
C GLU A 316 26.14 5.31 -15.80
N TYR A 317 26.28 5.39 -14.48
CA TYR A 317 26.71 4.30 -13.58
C TYR A 317 28.12 3.74 -13.89
N SER A 318 28.99 4.48 -14.58
CA SER A 318 30.36 4.05 -14.91
C SER A 318 31.26 3.81 -13.67
N PHE A 319 30.89 4.37 -12.51
CA PHE A 319 31.55 4.19 -11.23
C PHE A 319 31.17 2.88 -10.52
N VAL A 320 30.16 2.16 -11.01
CA VAL A 320 29.69 0.90 -10.42
C VAL A 320 30.68 -0.21 -10.77
N LYS A 321 31.16 -0.92 -9.75
CA LYS A 321 32.07 -2.06 -9.92
C LYS A 321 31.41 -3.19 -10.71
N GLU A 322 32.18 -3.94 -11.47
CA GLU A 322 31.71 -4.98 -12.38
C GLU A 322 30.84 -6.04 -11.67
N ASN A 323 31.24 -6.45 -10.47
CA ASN A 323 30.50 -7.42 -9.66
C ASN A 323 29.12 -6.92 -9.18
N LEU A 324 28.85 -5.62 -9.19
CA LEU A 324 27.56 -5.03 -8.80
C LEU A 324 26.67 -4.70 -10.00
N LYS A 325 27.22 -4.65 -11.22
CA LYS A 325 26.45 -4.27 -12.43
C LYS A 325 25.28 -5.21 -12.72
N SER A 326 25.43 -6.50 -12.40
CA SER A 326 24.34 -7.48 -12.57
C SER A 326 23.09 -7.17 -11.72
N TYR A 327 23.23 -6.36 -10.68
CA TYR A 327 22.14 -5.96 -9.80
C TYR A 327 21.38 -4.71 -10.26
N LEU A 328 21.91 -3.98 -11.27
CA LEU A 328 21.23 -2.78 -11.81
C LEU A 328 19.81 -3.06 -12.32
N LYS A 329 19.52 -4.29 -12.75
CA LYS A 329 18.15 -4.69 -13.16
C LYS A 329 17.14 -4.70 -12.03
N TYR A 330 17.59 -4.71 -10.77
CA TYR A 330 16.77 -4.65 -9.56
C TYR A 330 16.82 -3.27 -8.89
N PHE A 331 17.39 -2.26 -9.54
CA PHE A 331 17.64 -0.94 -9.00
C PHE A 331 16.96 0.15 -9.81
N SER A 332 16.44 1.17 -9.11
CA SER A 332 16.02 2.43 -9.73
C SER A 332 16.25 3.63 -8.80
N VAL A 333 16.52 4.78 -9.37
CA VAL A 333 16.39 6.06 -8.67
C VAL A 333 14.91 6.40 -8.62
N LEU A 334 14.32 6.40 -7.44
CA LEU A 334 12.91 6.67 -7.22
C LEU A 334 12.57 8.15 -7.41
N GLY A 335 13.51 9.02 -7.04
CA GLY A 335 13.38 10.46 -7.26
C GLY A 335 14.52 11.26 -6.65
N ILE A 336 14.67 12.51 -7.13
CA ILE A 336 15.50 13.53 -6.53
C ILE A 336 14.57 14.64 -6.07
N LEU A 337 14.43 14.82 -4.74
CA LEU A 337 13.47 15.69 -4.10
C LEU A 337 14.11 17.04 -3.76
N PRO A 338 13.90 18.09 -4.57
CA PRO A 338 14.46 19.39 -4.29
C PRO A 338 13.73 20.04 -3.10
N LEU A 339 14.42 20.32 -2.01
CA LEU A 339 13.82 21.07 -0.90
C LEU A 339 13.55 22.51 -1.31
N VAL A 340 12.43 23.05 -0.86
CA VAL A 340 12.05 24.46 -1.06
C VAL A 340 13.10 25.34 -0.40
N LYS A 341 13.50 26.41 -1.08
CA LYS A 341 14.44 27.37 -0.53
C LYS A 341 13.84 28.02 0.72
N ARG A 342 14.62 28.01 1.81
CA ARG A 342 14.22 28.63 3.07
C ARG A 342 13.91 30.12 2.85
N HIS A 343 12.70 30.53 3.18
CA HIS A 343 12.37 31.93 3.27
C HIS A 343 12.74 32.42 4.66
N PRO A 344 13.54 33.52 4.78
CA PRO A 344 13.76 34.15 6.08
C PRO A 344 12.41 34.62 6.61
N ALA A 345 12.07 34.20 7.83
CA ALA A 345 10.92 34.72 8.56
C ALA A 345 11.24 36.17 9.02
#